data_5f588504f885e01328a4a0f8e8a177f3
#
_entry.id   5f588504f885e01328a4a0f8e8a177f3
#
_cell.length_a   1.000
_cell.length_b   1.000
_cell.length_c   1.000
_cell.angle_alpha   90.00
_cell.angle_beta   90.00
_cell.angle_gamma   90.00
#
_symmetry.space_group_name_H-M   'P 1'
#
loop_
_entity.id
_entity.type
_entity.pdbx_description
1 polymer ?
#
loop_
_entity_poly.entity_id
_entity_poly.type
_entity_poly.pdbx_seq_one_letter_code
_entity_poly.pdbx_strand_id
1 'polypeptide(L)'
;EVRYPLTAEGFVDADSVISFCKEQQPSLLIVCNPNNPTGNYNSLAAMEKIIANVDCPVIMDEAYMEFADGKELAPNDLRPMHKLWLVAGSTLSLVGRYSNLMVFRTFSKAYGLAGLRCGYAVGALGLVRQLGKALLPYHVNAFTLMAAKTVYENKELYKERIKTIREERDKFADCLKTLGFKVWPTATNFVTFRAEGELMQQLAKAYAAKFSERLPEQAAGGKLIFKYLLANSILVRDFSTHPVLQGCLRITIGLPEENKQIIAKITELCAEVKA
;
A
#
# COMPACT_ATOMS: atom_id res chain seq x y z
N GLU A 1 16.24 -9.89 10.58
CA GLU A 1 15.19 -9.63 9.58
C GLU A 1 15.59 -10.27 8.26
N VAL A 2 14.72 -11.11 7.71
CA VAL A 2 14.88 -11.72 6.38
C VAL A 2 13.68 -11.34 5.55
N ARG A 3 13.88 -11.07 4.25
CA ARG A 3 12.82 -10.61 3.34
C ARG A 3 12.59 -11.65 2.25
N TYR A 4 11.35 -12.06 2.05
CA TYR A 4 10.97 -12.84 0.88
C TYR A 4 10.76 -11.93 -0.34
N PRO A 5 11.12 -12.40 -1.56
CA PRO A 5 10.94 -11.63 -2.77
C PRO A 5 9.46 -11.54 -3.18
N LEU A 6 9.08 -10.42 -3.77
CA LEU A 6 7.82 -10.31 -4.52
C LEU A 6 8.06 -10.70 -5.99
N THR A 7 6.98 -11.00 -6.72
CA THR A 7 7.06 -11.15 -8.18
C THR A 7 7.49 -9.84 -8.85
N ALA A 8 7.87 -9.90 -10.12
CA ALA A 8 8.24 -8.70 -10.89
C ALA A 8 7.12 -7.65 -10.96
N GLU A 9 5.86 -8.09 -10.85
CA GLU A 9 4.67 -7.26 -10.81
C GLU A 9 4.33 -6.79 -9.38
N GLY A 10 5.09 -7.21 -8.37
CA GLY A 10 4.92 -6.79 -6.98
C GLY A 10 3.93 -7.61 -6.16
N PHE A 11 3.49 -8.77 -6.65
CA PHE A 11 2.60 -9.66 -5.91
C PHE A 11 3.37 -10.62 -4.99
N VAL A 12 2.67 -11.11 -3.97
CA VAL A 12 3.13 -12.21 -3.12
C VAL A 12 2.85 -13.53 -3.82
N ASP A 13 3.87 -14.33 -4.07
CA ASP A 13 3.70 -15.72 -4.48
C ASP A 13 3.58 -16.61 -3.25
N ALA A 14 2.40 -17.17 -3.03
CA ALA A 14 2.09 -17.94 -1.83
C ALA A 14 2.99 -19.18 -1.70
N ASP A 15 3.27 -19.89 -2.78
CA ASP A 15 4.10 -21.09 -2.73
C ASP A 15 5.55 -20.77 -2.41
N SER A 16 6.08 -19.70 -3.00
CA SER A 16 7.43 -19.20 -2.69
C SER A 16 7.55 -18.76 -1.23
N VAL A 17 6.56 -18.05 -0.68
CA VAL A 17 6.56 -17.63 0.73
C VAL A 17 6.50 -18.83 1.68
N ILE A 18 5.65 -19.83 1.39
CA ILE A 18 5.55 -21.04 2.20
C ILE A 18 6.88 -21.82 2.19
N SER A 19 7.48 -21.98 1.01
CA SER A 19 8.80 -22.64 0.86
C SER A 19 9.89 -21.89 1.60
N PHE A 20 9.91 -20.56 1.48
CA PHE A 20 10.84 -19.69 2.19
C PHE A 20 10.67 -19.81 3.72
N CYS A 21 9.44 -19.85 4.23
CA CYS A 21 9.19 -20.03 5.67
C CYS A 21 9.65 -21.40 6.17
N LYS A 22 9.49 -22.46 5.37
CA LYS A 22 9.99 -23.81 5.72
C LYS A 22 11.52 -23.84 5.79
N GLU A 23 12.20 -23.16 4.88
CA GLU A 23 13.65 -23.08 4.86
C GLU A 23 14.22 -22.19 5.97
N GLN A 24 13.68 -20.99 6.13
CA GLN A 24 14.22 -19.98 7.05
C GLN A 24 13.70 -20.09 8.48
N GLN A 25 12.61 -20.84 8.71
CA GLN A 25 11.97 -21.04 10.02
C GLN A 25 11.78 -19.73 10.81
N PRO A 26 11.13 -18.70 10.26
CA PRO A 26 11.00 -17.42 10.94
C PRO A 26 10.13 -17.55 12.19
N SER A 27 10.46 -16.79 13.24
CA SER A 27 9.63 -16.68 14.45
C SER A 27 8.33 -15.90 14.22
N LEU A 28 8.24 -15.15 13.12
CA LEU A 28 7.09 -14.32 12.75
C LEU A 28 7.14 -14.01 11.25
N LEU A 29 6.01 -14.15 10.58
CA LEU A 29 5.81 -13.69 9.20
C LEU A 29 4.94 -12.43 9.20
N ILE A 30 5.37 -11.39 8.50
CA ILE A 30 4.58 -10.16 8.29
C ILE A 30 4.30 -10.03 6.80
N VAL A 31 3.03 -9.94 6.43
CA VAL A 31 2.57 -9.72 5.05
C VAL A 31 1.73 -8.45 4.98
N CYS A 32 2.13 -7.52 4.12
CA CYS A 32 1.37 -6.29 3.86
C CYS A 32 0.43 -6.50 2.67
N ASN A 33 -0.89 -6.43 2.90
CA ASN A 33 -1.90 -6.66 1.86
C ASN A 33 -3.15 -5.78 2.08
N PRO A 34 -3.41 -4.76 1.24
CA PRO A 34 -2.62 -4.32 0.06
C PRO A 34 -1.22 -3.83 0.41
N ASN A 35 -0.26 -4.10 -0.48
CA ASN A 35 1.15 -3.86 -0.20
C ASN A 35 1.53 -2.37 -0.32
N ASN A 36 2.39 -1.92 0.56
CA ASN A 36 3.09 -0.65 0.46
C ASN A 36 4.60 -0.94 0.31
N PRO A 37 5.26 -0.46 -0.76
CA PRO A 37 4.86 0.67 -1.61
C PRO A 37 4.31 0.31 -3.00
N THR A 38 4.15 -0.94 -3.38
CA THR A 38 3.74 -1.31 -4.75
C THR A 38 2.25 -1.07 -5.02
N GLY A 39 1.40 -1.19 -4.00
CA GLY A 39 -0.06 -1.02 -4.12
C GLY A 39 -0.83 -2.33 -4.34
N ASN A 40 -0.15 -3.41 -4.66
CA ASN A 40 -0.77 -4.68 -5.03
C ASN A 40 -1.65 -5.26 -3.92
N TYR A 41 -2.76 -5.83 -4.34
CA TYR A 41 -3.64 -6.64 -3.50
C TYR A 41 -3.56 -8.10 -3.94
N ASN A 42 -3.29 -8.99 -3.01
CA ASN A 42 -3.31 -10.43 -3.22
C ASN A 42 -4.64 -11.00 -2.73
N SER A 43 -5.19 -11.98 -3.44
CA SER A 43 -6.49 -12.56 -3.13
C SER A 43 -6.54 -13.17 -1.72
N LEU A 44 -7.74 -13.20 -1.14
CA LEU A 44 -7.98 -13.85 0.16
C LEU A 44 -7.52 -15.32 0.14
N ALA A 45 -7.78 -16.02 -0.97
CA ALA A 45 -7.36 -17.42 -1.13
C ALA A 45 -5.84 -17.60 -1.09
N ALA A 46 -5.07 -16.69 -1.72
CA ALA A 46 -3.62 -16.72 -1.65
C ALA A 46 -3.11 -16.45 -0.22
N MET A 47 -3.71 -15.49 0.48
CA MET A 47 -3.37 -15.20 1.88
C MET A 47 -3.74 -16.34 2.81
N GLU A 48 -4.92 -16.94 2.63
CA GLU A 48 -5.35 -18.11 3.41
C GLU A 48 -4.40 -19.29 3.19
N LYS A 49 -3.95 -19.53 1.95
CA LYS A 49 -2.98 -20.58 1.63
C LYS A 49 -1.67 -20.41 2.41
N ILE A 50 -1.16 -19.17 2.53
CA ILE A 50 0.03 -18.89 3.35
C ILE A 50 -0.26 -19.18 4.82
N ILE A 51 -1.32 -18.60 5.39
CA ILE A 51 -1.67 -18.72 6.80
C ILE A 51 -1.83 -20.18 7.23
N ALA A 52 -2.45 -21.00 6.36
CA ALA A 52 -2.71 -22.41 6.63
C ALA A 52 -1.46 -23.32 6.54
N ASN A 53 -0.37 -22.87 5.90
CA ASN A 53 0.78 -23.72 5.58
C ASN A 53 2.11 -23.20 6.16
N VAL A 54 2.06 -22.25 7.11
CA VAL A 54 3.24 -21.80 7.85
C VAL A 54 3.05 -22.07 9.36
N ASP A 55 4.13 -22.47 10.04
CA ASP A 55 4.10 -22.85 11.46
C ASP A 55 4.28 -21.66 12.41
N CYS A 56 4.67 -20.50 11.89
CA CYS A 56 4.88 -19.30 12.70
C CYS A 56 3.62 -18.42 12.77
N PRO A 57 3.52 -17.53 13.78
CA PRO A 57 2.54 -16.45 13.76
C PRO A 57 2.61 -15.60 12.49
N VAL A 58 1.44 -15.21 11.96
CA VAL A 58 1.30 -14.38 10.76
C VAL A 58 0.61 -13.07 11.14
N ILE A 59 1.28 -11.95 10.87
CA ILE A 59 0.67 -10.62 10.91
C ILE A 59 0.30 -10.22 9.49
N MET A 60 -0.98 -9.98 9.27
CA MET A 60 -1.50 -9.36 8.05
C MET A 60 -1.65 -7.87 8.27
N ASP A 61 -0.77 -7.07 7.68
CA ASP A 61 -0.90 -5.61 7.71
C ASP A 61 -1.87 -5.17 6.61
N GLU A 62 -3.08 -4.84 7.02
CA GLU A 62 -4.18 -4.41 6.18
C GLU A 62 -4.45 -2.90 6.30
N ALA A 63 -3.41 -2.09 6.45
CA ALA A 63 -3.53 -0.64 6.63
C ALA A 63 -4.24 0.10 5.47
N TYR A 64 -4.34 -0.52 4.29
CA TYR A 64 -4.97 0.06 3.10
C TYR A 64 -6.21 -0.69 2.65
N MET A 65 -6.69 -1.67 3.40
CA MET A 65 -7.72 -2.60 2.97
C MET A 65 -9.06 -1.93 2.62
N GLU A 66 -9.38 -0.79 3.23
CA GLU A 66 -10.58 -0.03 2.92
C GLU A 66 -10.62 0.50 1.47
N PHE A 67 -9.45 0.61 0.82
CA PHE A 67 -9.33 1.03 -0.58
C PHE A 67 -9.31 -0.14 -1.56
N ALA A 68 -9.25 -1.38 -1.10
CA ALA A 68 -9.36 -2.55 -1.96
C ALA A 68 -10.78 -2.69 -2.51
N ASP A 69 -10.88 -3.05 -3.79
CA ASP A 69 -12.17 -3.30 -4.43
C ASP A 69 -12.67 -4.68 -4.03
N GLY A 70 -13.48 -4.70 -3.00
CA GLY A 70 -14.04 -5.94 -2.46
C GLY A 70 -15.03 -6.63 -3.38
N LYS A 71 -14.60 -7.18 -4.50
CA LYS A 71 -15.48 -7.93 -5.43
C LYS A 71 -15.71 -9.39 -5.05
N GLU A 72 -15.09 -9.90 -3.98
CA GLU A 72 -15.06 -11.34 -3.69
C GLU A 72 -15.59 -11.72 -2.29
N LEU A 73 -16.78 -11.28 -1.87
CA LEU A 73 -17.42 -11.93 -0.73
C LEU A 73 -18.89 -12.26 -1.02
N ALA A 74 -19.19 -13.56 -0.96
CA ALA A 74 -20.57 -14.00 -0.79
C ALA A 74 -21.05 -13.62 0.63
N PRO A 75 -22.29 -13.13 0.78
CA PRO A 75 -22.81 -12.63 2.07
C PRO A 75 -22.93 -13.68 3.18
N ASN A 76 -22.75 -14.96 2.87
CA ASN A 76 -23.10 -16.08 3.77
C ASN A 76 -21.98 -16.57 4.69
N ASP A 77 -20.74 -16.05 4.57
CA ASP A 77 -19.62 -16.52 5.39
C ASP A 77 -19.40 -15.74 6.69
N LEU A 78 -20.31 -14.84 7.03
CA LEU A 78 -20.16 -13.93 8.16
C LEU A 78 -20.71 -14.54 9.43
N ARG A 79 -19.85 -15.21 10.24
CA ARG A 79 -20.13 -15.47 11.65
C ARG A 79 -20.20 -14.14 12.42
N PRO A 80 -20.78 -14.11 13.66
CA PRO A 80 -21.23 -12.87 14.33
C PRO A 80 -20.16 -11.86 14.79
N MET A 81 -19.05 -11.73 14.06
CA MET A 81 -18.11 -10.60 14.19
C MET A 81 -18.63 -9.33 13.50
N HIS A 82 -19.97 -9.19 13.38
CA HIS A 82 -20.70 -8.20 12.60
C HIS A 82 -20.44 -6.73 12.92
N LYS A 83 -19.72 -6.46 13.99
CA LYS A 83 -19.37 -5.08 14.38
C LYS A 83 -18.03 -4.60 13.86
N LEU A 84 -17.16 -5.52 13.41
CA LEU A 84 -15.88 -5.17 12.81
C LEU A 84 -16.06 -4.88 11.32
N TRP A 85 -15.26 -3.98 10.80
CA TRP A 85 -15.29 -3.59 9.39
C TRP A 85 -14.75 -4.72 8.50
N LEU A 86 -15.62 -5.63 8.14
CA LEU A 86 -15.31 -6.64 7.15
C LEU A 86 -15.35 -5.95 5.78
N VAL A 87 -14.17 -5.69 5.24
CA VAL A 87 -14.00 -5.38 3.83
C VAL A 87 -13.90 -6.69 3.09
N ALA A 88 -14.59 -6.82 1.97
CA ALA A 88 -14.51 -8.00 1.14
C ALA A 88 -13.05 -8.29 0.78
N GLY A 89 -12.64 -9.57 0.88
CA GLY A 89 -11.26 -9.98 0.65
C GLY A 89 -10.29 -9.77 1.83
N SER A 90 -10.76 -9.24 2.96
CA SER A 90 -9.95 -9.10 4.17
C SER A 90 -9.74 -10.43 4.90
N THR A 91 -8.51 -10.65 5.37
CA THR A 91 -8.18 -11.80 6.22
C THR A 91 -8.82 -11.74 7.61
N LEU A 92 -9.48 -10.63 7.98
CA LEU A 92 -10.34 -10.57 9.19
C LEU A 92 -11.41 -11.68 9.18
N SER A 93 -11.91 -12.09 8.02
CA SER A 93 -12.88 -13.19 7.89
C SER A 93 -12.30 -14.55 8.33
N LEU A 94 -10.98 -14.68 8.34
CA LEU A 94 -10.25 -15.90 8.74
C LEU A 94 -9.89 -15.93 10.22
N VAL A 95 -10.01 -14.81 10.93
CA VAL A 95 -9.75 -14.76 12.37
C VAL A 95 -10.76 -15.67 13.09
N GLY A 96 -10.25 -16.54 13.94
CA GLY A 96 -11.03 -17.59 14.62
C GLY A 96 -10.98 -18.95 13.91
N ARG A 97 -10.58 -19.01 12.63
CA ARG A 97 -10.25 -20.28 11.95
C ARG A 97 -8.78 -20.67 12.14
N TYR A 98 -7.90 -19.67 12.20
CA TYR A 98 -6.45 -19.84 12.29
C TYR A 98 -5.91 -19.23 13.58
N SER A 99 -5.31 -20.08 14.44
CA SER A 99 -4.76 -19.66 15.74
C SER A 99 -3.45 -18.87 15.60
N ASN A 100 -2.80 -18.94 14.46
CA ASN A 100 -1.56 -18.22 14.13
C ASN A 100 -1.80 -16.86 13.43
N LEU A 101 -3.06 -16.46 13.18
CA LEU A 101 -3.37 -15.22 12.45
C LEU A 101 -3.62 -14.04 13.39
N MET A 102 -3.02 -12.89 13.04
CA MET A 102 -3.33 -11.56 13.59
C MET A 102 -3.42 -10.55 12.45
N VAL A 103 -4.46 -9.73 12.42
CA VAL A 103 -4.71 -8.70 11.41
C VAL A 103 -4.55 -7.33 12.02
N PHE A 104 -3.73 -6.49 11.41
CA PHE A 104 -3.51 -5.09 11.81
C PHE A 104 -4.30 -4.15 10.91
N ARG A 105 -4.97 -3.17 11.52
CA ARG A 105 -5.73 -2.12 10.86
C ARG A 105 -5.38 -0.75 11.45
N THR A 106 -5.64 0.30 10.69
CA THR A 106 -5.31 1.67 11.13
C THR A 106 -6.44 2.66 10.84
N PHE A 107 -6.56 3.67 11.69
CA PHE A 107 -7.38 4.85 11.42
C PHE A 107 -6.63 5.94 10.63
N SER A 108 -5.35 5.73 10.33
CA SER A 108 -4.47 6.73 9.72
C SER A 108 -4.75 7.01 8.25
N LYS A 109 -5.34 6.07 7.50
CA LYS A 109 -5.46 6.14 6.03
C LYS A 109 -6.88 6.50 5.61
N ALA A 110 -7.77 5.53 5.49
CA ALA A 110 -9.14 5.73 5.04
C ALA A 110 -9.92 6.73 5.90
N TYR A 111 -9.59 6.81 7.17
CA TYR A 111 -10.30 7.65 8.15
C TYR A 111 -9.63 8.98 8.46
N GLY A 112 -8.47 9.26 7.86
CA GLY A 112 -7.81 10.55 7.95
C GLY A 112 -7.20 10.90 9.32
N LEU A 113 -7.06 9.94 10.23
CA LEU A 113 -6.56 10.14 11.59
C LEU A 113 -5.05 9.86 11.75
N ALA A 114 -4.26 10.11 10.71
CA ALA A 114 -2.82 9.82 10.72
C ALA A 114 -2.07 10.48 11.88
N GLY A 115 -2.43 11.71 12.25
CA GLY A 115 -1.83 12.46 13.34
C GLY A 115 -2.13 11.89 14.74
N LEU A 116 -3.21 11.12 14.90
CA LEU A 116 -3.61 10.54 16.19
C LEU A 116 -2.92 9.21 16.53
N ARG A 117 -2.17 8.63 15.60
CA ARG A 117 -1.38 7.42 15.81
C ARG A 117 -2.18 6.24 16.39
N CYS A 118 -3.37 5.96 15.84
CA CYS A 118 -4.27 4.91 16.31
C CYS A 118 -4.47 3.82 15.26
N GLY A 119 -4.45 2.60 15.73
CA GLY A 119 -4.78 1.37 14.99
C GLY A 119 -5.30 0.30 15.94
N TYR A 120 -5.60 -0.86 15.40
CA TYR A 120 -6.05 -1.99 16.19
C TYR A 120 -5.57 -3.32 15.60
N ALA A 121 -5.46 -4.31 16.47
CA ALA A 121 -5.13 -5.68 16.11
C ALA A 121 -6.30 -6.60 16.44
N VAL A 122 -6.59 -7.53 15.54
CA VAL A 122 -7.59 -8.57 15.71
C VAL A 122 -6.94 -9.92 15.44
N GLY A 123 -7.08 -10.89 16.35
CA GLY A 123 -6.42 -12.18 16.17
C GLY A 123 -6.82 -13.18 17.24
N ALA A 124 -6.19 -14.34 17.20
CA ALA A 124 -6.36 -15.36 18.22
C ALA A 124 -6.00 -14.82 19.61
N LEU A 125 -6.77 -15.20 20.63
CA LEU A 125 -6.63 -14.68 21.99
C LEU A 125 -5.20 -14.83 22.55
N GLY A 126 -4.53 -15.95 22.23
CA GLY A 126 -3.14 -16.19 22.63
C GLY A 126 -2.18 -15.15 22.08
N LEU A 127 -2.29 -14.82 20.77
CA LEU A 127 -1.46 -13.82 20.12
C LEU A 127 -1.74 -12.40 20.62
N VAL A 128 -3.03 -12.05 20.78
CA VAL A 128 -3.42 -10.74 21.30
C VAL A 128 -2.90 -10.52 22.73
N ARG A 129 -2.95 -11.57 23.57
CA ARG A 129 -2.38 -11.50 24.93
C ARG A 129 -0.87 -11.30 24.92
N GLN A 130 -0.14 -11.94 24.01
CA GLN A 130 1.32 -11.70 23.89
C GLN A 130 1.63 -10.29 23.40
N LEU A 131 0.90 -9.81 22.39
CA LEU A 131 1.02 -8.42 21.95
C LEU A 131 0.76 -7.44 23.09
N GLY A 132 -0.28 -7.70 23.91
CA GLY A 132 -0.62 -6.86 25.05
C GLY A 132 0.50 -6.70 26.08
N LYS A 133 1.38 -7.71 26.24
CA LYS A 133 2.54 -7.62 27.15
C LYS A 133 3.61 -6.63 26.66
N ALA A 134 3.67 -6.36 25.36
CA ALA A 134 4.62 -5.41 24.77
C ALA A 134 4.09 -3.97 24.76
N LEU A 135 2.82 -3.75 25.07
CA LEU A 135 2.21 -2.42 25.09
C LEU A 135 2.56 -1.69 26.40
N LEU A 136 2.96 -0.42 26.27
CA LEU A 136 3.18 0.42 27.44
C LEU A 136 1.84 0.80 28.09
N PRO A 137 1.78 0.96 29.41
CA PRO A 137 0.62 1.52 30.08
C PRO A 137 0.28 2.90 29.46
N TYR A 138 -1.01 3.15 29.25
CA TYR A 138 -1.51 4.43 28.72
C TYR A 138 -0.94 4.84 27.37
N HIS A 139 -0.50 3.89 26.54
CA HIS A 139 0.12 4.12 25.22
C HIS A 139 -0.80 4.84 24.20
N VAL A 140 -2.12 4.89 24.44
CA VAL A 140 -3.09 5.65 23.66
C VAL A 140 -3.81 6.63 24.56
N ASN A 141 -3.79 7.92 24.23
CA ASN A 141 -4.45 8.93 25.05
C ASN A 141 -5.99 8.94 24.84
N ALA A 142 -6.72 9.54 25.80
CA ALA A 142 -8.17 9.53 25.81
C ALA A 142 -8.80 10.23 24.58
N PHE A 143 -8.23 11.32 24.09
CA PHE A 143 -8.72 12.02 22.90
C PHE A 143 -8.58 11.15 21.64
N THR A 144 -7.47 10.46 21.50
CA THR A 144 -7.25 9.51 20.41
C THR A 144 -8.28 8.37 20.45
N LEU A 145 -8.55 7.81 21.62
CA LEU A 145 -9.57 6.75 21.76
C LEU A 145 -10.98 7.28 21.45
N MET A 146 -11.31 8.47 21.92
CA MET A 146 -12.60 9.11 21.63
C MET A 146 -12.78 9.37 20.13
N ALA A 147 -11.75 9.93 19.47
CA ALA A 147 -11.79 10.16 18.02
C ALA A 147 -11.91 8.86 17.24
N ALA A 148 -11.15 7.83 17.58
CA ALA A 148 -11.23 6.51 16.95
C ALA A 148 -12.63 5.89 17.14
N LYS A 149 -13.20 5.97 18.34
CA LYS A 149 -14.57 5.52 18.63
C LYS A 149 -15.59 6.27 17.79
N THR A 150 -15.52 7.61 17.75
CA THR A 150 -16.43 8.44 16.95
C THR A 150 -16.39 8.06 15.47
N VAL A 151 -15.19 7.89 14.90
CA VAL A 151 -15.03 7.46 13.50
C VAL A 151 -15.60 6.06 13.29
N TYR A 152 -15.35 5.16 14.22
CA TYR A 152 -15.88 3.80 14.14
C TYR A 152 -17.42 3.76 14.14
N GLU A 153 -18.05 4.54 14.99
CA GLU A 153 -19.50 4.64 15.10
C GLU A 153 -20.14 5.32 13.87
N ASN A 154 -19.39 6.20 13.17
CA ASN A 154 -19.83 6.96 12.02
C ASN A 154 -19.14 6.54 10.71
N LYS A 155 -18.70 5.30 10.60
CA LYS A 155 -17.93 4.78 9.46
C LYS A 155 -18.62 4.96 8.10
N GLU A 156 -19.92 4.96 8.06
CA GLU A 156 -20.71 5.13 6.84
C GLU A 156 -20.41 6.46 6.13
N LEU A 157 -20.08 7.51 6.88
CA LEU A 157 -19.73 8.83 6.35
C LEU A 157 -18.44 8.80 5.49
N TYR A 158 -17.61 7.78 5.65
CA TYR A 158 -16.34 7.67 4.91
C TYR A 158 -16.48 6.91 3.59
N LYS A 159 -17.59 6.24 3.33
CA LYS A 159 -17.79 5.41 2.13
C LYS A 159 -17.67 6.21 0.84
N GLU A 160 -18.33 7.35 0.75
CA GLU A 160 -18.28 8.20 -0.44
C GLU A 160 -16.86 8.75 -0.67
N ARG A 161 -16.17 9.15 0.38
CA ARG A 161 -14.77 9.60 0.29
C ARG A 161 -13.85 8.49 -0.19
N ILE A 162 -13.98 7.28 0.33
CA ILE A 162 -13.19 6.11 -0.09
C ILE A 162 -13.48 5.80 -1.56
N LYS A 163 -14.74 5.85 -1.98
CA LYS A 163 -15.15 5.67 -3.37
C LYS A 163 -14.51 6.71 -4.29
N THR A 164 -14.60 8.00 -3.93
CA THR A 164 -13.98 9.08 -4.69
C THR A 164 -12.46 8.87 -4.85
N ILE A 165 -11.77 8.48 -3.76
CA ILE A 165 -10.32 8.20 -3.81
C ILE A 165 -10.02 7.04 -4.76
N ARG A 166 -10.83 5.98 -4.79
CA ARG A 166 -10.67 4.86 -5.71
C ARG A 166 -10.84 5.30 -7.18
N GLU A 167 -11.91 6.03 -7.46
CA GLU A 167 -12.20 6.54 -8.82
C GLU A 167 -11.08 7.47 -9.31
N GLU A 168 -10.62 8.38 -8.47
CA GLU A 168 -9.51 9.29 -8.80
C GLU A 168 -8.18 8.53 -8.96
N ARG A 169 -7.92 7.51 -8.14
CA ARG A 169 -6.75 6.63 -8.26
C ARG A 169 -6.72 5.96 -9.64
N ASP A 170 -7.84 5.39 -10.04
CA ASP A 170 -7.92 4.64 -11.30
C ASP A 170 -7.76 5.57 -12.50
N LYS A 171 -8.40 6.75 -12.50
CA LYS A 171 -8.18 7.81 -13.51
C LYS A 171 -6.71 8.25 -13.56
N PHE A 172 -6.10 8.48 -12.40
CA PHE A 172 -4.70 8.91 -12.30
C PHE A 172 -3.75 7.84 -12.87
N ALA A 173 -3.98 6.57 -12.54
CA ALA A 173 -3.21 5.45 -13.04
C ALA A 173 -3.33 5.34 -14.58
N ASP A 174 -4.53 5.51 -15.13
CA ASP A 174 -4.75 5.44 -16.58
C ASP A 174 -4.11 6.62 -17.33
N CYS A 175 -4.14 7.83 -16.76
CA CYS A 175 -3.38 8.95 -17.32
C CYS A 175 -1.88 8.65 -17.39
N LEU A 176 -1.28 8.10 -16.34
CA LEU A 176 0.14 7.74 -16.34
C LEU A 176 0.45 6.65 -17.38
N LYS A 177 -0.40 5.63 -17.53
CA LYS A 177 -0.22 4.62 -18.59
C LYS A 177 -0.26 5.23 -19.98
N THR A 178 -1.17 6.17 -20.24
CA THR A 178 -1.28 6.88 -21.51
C THR A 178 -0.02 7.70 -21.82
N LEU A 179 0.65 8.22 -20.82
CA LEU A 179 1.93 8.92 -20.95
C LEU A 179 3.14 7.98 -21.19
N GLY A 180 2.95 6.66 -21.10
CA GLY A 180 3.97 5.65 -21.34
C GLY A 180 4.69 5.16 -20.08
N PHE A 181 4.13 5.42 -18.90
CA PHE A 181 4.67 4.88 -17.65
C PHE A 181 4.20 3.45 -17.38
N LYS A 182 5.07 2.62 -16.84
CA LYS A 182 4.65 1.41 -16.12
C LYS A 182 4.01 1.82 -14.82
N VAL A 183 2.79 1.36 -14.59
CA VAL A 183 2.03 1.59 -13.37
C VAL A 183 1.73 0.25 -12.71
N TRP A 184 2.07 0.10 -11.43
CA TRP A 184 1.73 -1.09 -10.66
C TRP A 184 0.22 -1.14 -10.40
N PRO A 185 -0.42 -2.33 -10.49
CA PRO A 185 -1.79 -2.50 -10.03
C PRO A 185 -1.90 -2.04 -8.58
N THR A 186 -2.93 -1.25 -8.25
CA THR A 186 -3.04 -0.71 -6.90
C THR A 186 -4.44 -0.84 -6.33
N ALA A 187 -4.50 -1.27 -5.08
CA ALA A 187 -5.70 -1.33 -4.23
C ALA A 187 -5.54 -0.45 -2.98
N THR A 188 -4.73 0.61 -3.09
CA THR A 188 -4.43 1.55 -2.00
C THR A 188 -4.96 2.95 -2.33
N ASN A 189 -4.60 3.95 -1.55
CA ASN A 189 -4.87 5.37 -1.85
C ASN A 189 -3.67 6.07 -2.54
N PHE A 190 -2.81 5.31 -3.21
CA PHE A 190 -1.66 5.83 -3.93
C PHE A 190 -1.40 5.03 -5.21
N VAL A 191 -0.62 5.60 -6.11
CA VAL A 191 -0.15 4.97 -7.34
C VAL A 191 1.38 4.94 -7.31
N THR A 192 1.95 3.77 -7.63
CA THR A 192 3.39 3.59 -7.83
C THR A 192 3.65 3.37 -9.31
N PHE A 193 4.61 4.11 -9.87
CA PHE A 193 4.90 4.09 -11.29
C PHE A 193 6.38 4.38 -11.56
N ARG A 194 6.84 4.05 -12.74
CA ARG A 194 8.16 4.44 -13.28
C ARG A 194 8.14 4.55 -14.81
N ALA A 195 9.07 5.29 -15.35
CA ALA A 195 9.31 5.28 -16.79
C ALA A 195 10.01 3.99 -17.23
N GLU A 196 9.68 3.50 -18.44
CA GLU A 196 10.35 2.38 -19.09
C GLU A 196 10.64 2.71 -20.56
N GLY A 197 11.48 1.89 -21.20
CA GLY A 197 11.79 2.01 -22.64
C GLY A 197 12.33 3.40 -23.02
N GLU A 198 11.85 3.92 -24.12
CA GLU A 198 12.31 5.20 -24.70
C GLU A 198 12.07 6.40 -23.77
N LEU A 199 10.93 6.45 -23.08
CA LEU A 199 10.64 7.53 -22.13
C LEU A 199 11.68 7.57 -21.00
N MET A 200 12.08 6.40 -20.49
CA MET A 200 13.13 6.31 -19.46
C MET A 200 14.45 6.88 -19.97
N GLN A 201 14.86 6.52 -21.21
CA GLN A 201 16.11 7.00 -21.81
C GLN A 201 16.09 8.51 -22.01
N GLN A 202 14.99 9.07 -22.50
CA GLN A 202 14.82 10.52 -22.69
C GLN A 202 14.92 11.26 -21.34
N LEU A 203 14.24 10.78 -20.32
CA LEU A 203 14.31 11.36 -18.97
C LEU A 203 15.72 11.25 -18.36
N ALA A 204 16.38 10.12 -18.53
CA ALA A 204 17.75 9.93 -18.04
C ALA A 204 18.76 10.86 -18.75
N LYS A 205 18.64 11.02 -20.07
CA LYS A 205 19.45 11.97 -20.85
C LYS A 205 19.23 13.41 -20.38
N ALA A 206 17.98 13.81 -20.19
CA ALA A 206 17.64 15.14 -19.67
C ALA A 206 18.17 15.35 -18.24
N TYR A 207 18.15 14.32 -17.38
CA TYR A 207 18.76 14.38 -16.07
C TYR A 207 20.26 14.62 -16.15
N ALA A 208 20.97 13.83 -16.96
CA ALA A 208 22.42 13.95 -17.12
C ALA A 208 22.88 15.31 -17.71
N ALA A 209 22.03 15.94 -18.50
CA ALA A 209 22.28 17.29 -19.01
C ALA A 209 22.09 18.40 -17.96
N LYS A 210 21.19 18.19 -16.99
CA LYS A 210 20.85 19.21 -15.97
C LYS A 210 21.63 19.04 -14.66
N PHE A 211 22.14 17.83 -14.35
CA PHE A 211 22.75 17.51 -13.06
C PHE A 211 24.09 16.80 -13.21
N SER A 212 25.07 17.18 -12.39
CA SER A 212 26.40 16.56 -12.35
C SER A 212 26.42 15.17 -11.69
N GLU A 213 25.41 14.86 -10.87
CA GLU A 213 25.27 13.56 -10.22
C GLU A 213 25.06 12.45 -11.26
N ARG A 214 25.85 11.38 -11.18
CA ARG A 214 25.74 10.23 -12.07
C ARG A 214 24.92 9.12 -11.42
N LEU A 215 23.79 8.80 -12.04
CA LEU A 215 22.90 7.73 -11.61
C LEU A 215 22.69 6.73 -12.76
N PRO A 216 22.37 5.45 -12.46
CA PRO A 216 21.88 4.52 -13.46
C PRO A 216 20.63 5.10 -14.17
N GLU A 217 20.46 4.82 -15.45
CA GLU A 217 19.37 5.40 -16.28
C GLU A 217 18.00 5.34 -15.61
N GLN A 218 17.65 4.17 -15.07
CA GLN A 218 16.35 3.99 -14.41
C GLN A 218 16.18 4.94 -13.19
N ALA A 219 17.24 5.06 -12.39
CA ALA A 219 17.25 5.96 -11.23
C ALA A 219 17.22 7.44 -11.67
N ALA A 220 18.00 7.79 -12.70
CA ALA A 220 18.10 9.14 -13.24
C ALA A 220 16.74 9.63 -13.77
N GLY A 221 16.00 8.80 -14.52
CA GLY A 221 14.67 9.12 -15.02
C GLY A 221 13.66 9.42 -13.90
N GLY A 222 13.59 8.54 -12.88
CA GLY A 222 12.74 8.77 -11.70
C GLY A 222 13.15 10.02 -10.92
N LYS A 223 14.46 10.23 -10.75
CA LYS A 223 15.01 11.40 -10.04
C LYS A 223 14.71 12.72 -10.74
N LEU A 224 14.70 12.73 -12.08
CA LEU A 224 14.31 13.92 -12.83
C LEU A 224 12.86 14.30 -12.55
N ILE A 225 11.94 13.33 -12.63
CA ILE A 225 10.51 13.57 -12.35
C ILE A 225 10.34 14.10 -10.92
N PHE A 226 11.00 13.46 -9.95
CA PHE A 226 10.94 13.91 -8.55
C PHE A 226 11.41 15.37 -8.39
N LYS A 227 12.59 15.71 -8.94
CA LYS A 227 13.15 17.06 -8.85
C LYS A 227 12.27 18.09 -9.57
N TYR A 228 11.70 17.73 -10.73
CA TYR A 228 10.80 18.59 -11.49
C TYR A 228 9.51 18.88 -10.71
N LEU A 229 8.87 17.87 -10.15
CA LEU A 229 7.69 18.04 -9.32
C LEU A 229 7.98 18.88 -8.08
N LEU A 230 9.11 18.62 -7.40
CA LEU A 230 9.54 19.39 -6.23
C LEU A 230 9.76 20.88 -6.56
N ALA A 231 10.37 21.18 -7.71
CA ALA A 231 10.56 22.56 -8.18
C ALA A 231 9.23 23.26 -8.49
N ASN A 232 8.16 22.51 -8.77
CA ASN A 232 6.81 22.99 -8.92
C ASN A 232 5.96 22.91 -7.64
N SER A 233 6.61 22.83 -6.45
CA SER A 233 5.97 22.73 -5.13
C SER A 233 5.10 21.47 -4.92
N ILE A 234 5.39 20.40 -5.64
CA ILE A 234 4.71 19.10 -5.53
C ILE A 234 5.67 18.09 -4.90
N LEU A 235 5.38 17.69 -3.66
CA LEU A 235 6.19 16.69 -2.96
C LEU A 235 5.57 15.29 -3.11
N VAL A 236 6.36 14.37 -3.67
CA VAL A 236 5.98 12.96 -3.84
C VAL A 236 6.97 12.03 -3.15
N ARG A 237 6.66 10.76 -3.03
CA ARG A 237 7.59 9.79 -2.45
C ARG A 237 8.57 9.30 -3.52
N ASP A 238 9.85 9.55 -3.27
CA ASP A 238 10.96 9.16 -4.14
C ASP A 238 11.49 7.77 -3.75
N PHE A 239 11.46 6.83 -4.69
CA PHE A 239 12.11 5.52 -4.65
C PHE A 239 13.14 5.36 -5.78
N SER A 240 13.50 6.43 -6.48
CA SER A 240 14.34 6.37 -7.68
C SER A 240 15.68 5.66 -7.45
N THR A 241 16.25 5.79 -6.25
CA THR A 241 17.51 5.12 -5.86
C THR A 241 17.30 3.88 -4.98
N HIS A 242 16.06 3.44 -4.77
CA HIS A 242 15.78 2.25 -3.96
C HIS A 242 16.22 0.98 -4.69
N PRO A 243 16.94 0.04 -4.03
CA PRO A 243 17.55 -1.12 -4.71
C PRO A 243 16.55 -2.02 -5.46
N VAL A 244 15.31 -2.15 -4.97
CA VAL A 244 14.27 -3.00 -5.59
C VAL A 244 13.29 -2.19 -6.44
N LEU A 245 13.05 -0.93 -6.12
CA LEU A 245 12.08 -0.04 -6.78
C LEU A 245 12.79 1.08 -7.54
N GLN A 246 13.94 0.78 -8.14
CA GLN A 246 14.73 1.76 -8.84
C GLN A 246 13.92 2.49 -9.90
N GLY A 247 14.00 3.81 -9.93
CA GLY A 247 13.25 4.68 -10.84
C GLY A 247 11.79 4.91 -10.47
N CYS A 248 11.29 4.25 -9.42
CA CYS A 248 9.88 4.40 -9.02
C CYS A 248 9.62 5.69 -8.25
N LEU A 249 8.44 6.21 -8.46
CA LEU A 249 7.80 7.24 -7.64
C LEU A 249 6.46 6.72 -7.12
N ARG A 250 6.05 7.19 -5.94
CA ARG A 250 4.72 6.91 -5.40
C ARG A 250 4.01 8.22 -5.11
N ILE A 251 2.81 8.36 -5.64
CA ILE A 251 1.95 9.53 -5.46
C ILE A 251 0.70 9.11 -4.70
N THR A 252 0.44 9.78 -3.58
CA THR A 252 -0.82 9.63 -2.85
C THR A 252 -1.91 10.41 -3.58
N ILE A 253 -3.06 9.79 -3.75
CA ILE A 253 -4.22 10.42 -4.38
C ILE A 253 -4.79 11.49 -3.44
N GLY A 254 -4.82 12.71 -3.92
CA GLY A 254 -5.34 13.89 -3.26
C GLY A 254 -6.73 14.28 -3.78
N LEU A 255 -7.05 15.57 -3.67
CA LEU A 255 -8.25 16.14 -4.26
C LEU A 255 -8.17 16.07 -5.81
N PRO A 256 -9.31 16.04 -6.53
CA PRO A 256 -9.31 15.99 -7.99
C PRO A 256 -8.48 17.09 -8.66
N GLU A 257 -8.51 18.29 -8.09
CA GLU A 257 -7.74 19.46 -8.58
C GLU A 257 -6.24 19.26 -8.37
N GLU A 258 -5.81 18.70 -7.24
CA GLU A 258 -4.42 18.37 -6.96
C GLU A 258 -3.91 17.29 -7.92
N ASN A 259 -4.71 16.25 -8.13
CA ASN A 259 -4.39 15.16 -9.06
C ASN A 259 -4.21 15.68 -10.49
N LYS A 260 -5.10 16.57 -10.96
CA LYS A 260 -4.99 17.23 -12.27
C LYS A 260 -3.71 18.05 -12.41
N GLN A 261 -3.35 18.81 -11.38
CA GLN A 261 -2.11 19.61 -11.39
C GLN A 261 -0.88 18.70 -11.50
N ILE A 262 -0.83 17.60 -10.75
CA ILE A 262 0.28 16.66 -10.81
C ILE A 262 0.41 16.04 -12.20
N ILE A 263 -0.70 15.55 -12.77
CA ILE A 263 -0.72 14.97 -14.14
C ILE A 263 -0.30 16.01 -15.17
N ALA A 264 -0.78 17.24 -15.07
CA ALA A 264 -0.40 18.32 -16.00
C ALA A 264 1.11 18.56 -15.98
N LYS A 265 1.73 18.61 -14.80
CA LYS A 265 3.18 18.80 -14.65
C LYS A 265 3.99 17.61 -15.17
N ILE A 266 3.54 16.39 -14.95
CA ILE A 266 4.18 15.20 -15.53
C ILE A 266 4.07 15.22 -17.06
N THR A 267 2.91 15.60 -17.59
CA THR A 267 2.69 15.72 -19.04
C THR A 267 3.61 16.76 -19.68
N GLU A 268 3.72 17.93 -19.04
CA GLU A 268 4.61 19.01 -19.45
C GLU A 268 6.08 18.54 -19.53
N LEU A 269 6.57 17.88 -18.48
CA LEU A 269 7.92 17.31 -18.47
C LEU A 269 8.11 16.25 -19.57
N CYS A 270 7.13 15.37 -19.78
CA CYS A 270 7.19 14.35 -20.84
C CYS A 270 7.24 14.98 -22.23
N ALA A 271 6.55 16.10 -22.47
CA ALA A 271 6.63 16.84 -23.72
C ALA A 271 8.00 17.50 -23.92
N GLU A 272 8.54 18.13 -22.86
CA GLU A 272 9.87 18.76 -22.90
C GLU A 272 11.00 17.78 -23.26
N VAL A 273 10.96 16.55 -22.72
CA VAL A 273 12.05 15.58 -22.96
C VAL A 273 11.94 14.87 -24.30
N LYS A 274 10.77 14.93 -24.96
CA LYS A 274 10.53 14.39 -26.31
C LYS A 274 10.87 15.39 -27.43
N ALA A 275 10.92 16.68 -27.12
CA ALA A 275 11.30 17.75 -28.04
C ALA A 275 12.83 17.81 -28.22
#